data_d9856386ad157da933c6fd193a1c6678
#
_entry.id   d9856386ad157da933c6fd193a1c6678
#
_cell.length_a   1.000
_cell.length_b   1.000
_cell.length_c   1.000
_cell.angle_alpha   90.00
_cell.angle_beta   90.00
_cell.angle_gamma   90.00
#
_symmetry.space_group_name_H-M   'P 1'
#
loop_
_entity.id
_entity.type
_entity.pdbx_description
1 polymer ?
#
loop_
_entity_poly.entity_id
_entity_poly.type
_entity_poly.pdbx_seq_one_letter_code
_entity_poly.pdbx_strand_id
1 'polypeptide(L)'
;MNLRNCINGLYDLDSKRYVEYVVKHEKVEAPSPSSLSANRVKMLGIELGRAQQNADGIPSNVGVLSIKSVNQTMSEASLRSNPKELFGPFWFEGEIGCLFADSNVGKSILAVQIAEDIAKNYRVLYFDFELSDKQFQLRYTDSQGNLHHFPATLYRVSLDPDNLANLDIPFEDAVIRDIEKAAVACEANIIIIDNISILCMQMEKGDDAAKLVQNLRALKNKYGFSILIIAHTPKRDMSRIITQNDLAGSKKLFNFIDSCFALGTSAQGNSIRYLKQIKVRNCGIKFGADNVRVYSIEKDGALLRFVYHHDSPEHDHLKEQDREDLKMEVKKRVGEGQTVRDISRELGISKSAVGRIRQEVCHSTNKAVPTKDMGRQGQQGQYGVQPLPGHCDGLESITEGGDDVPF
;
A
#
# COMPACT_ATOMS: atom_id res chain seq x y z
N MET A 1 -5.62 25.72 -21.76
CA MET A 1 -4.19 25.94 -21.53
C MET A 1 -3.45 25.53 -22.77
N ASN A 2 -2.78 26.42 -23.44
CA ASN A 2 -2.19 26.14 -24.75
C ASN A 2 -0.89 25.35 -24.55
N LEU A 3 -0.77 24.17 -25.15
CA LEU A 3 0.41 23.28 -25.07
C LEU A 3 1.74 24.00 -25.39
N ARG A 4 1.70 25.02 -26.22
CA ARG A 4 2.85 25.89 -26.54
C ARG A 4 3.41 26.61 -25.31
N ASN A 5 2.57 26.95 -24.36
CA ASN A 5 3.00 27.63 -23.12
C ASN A 5 3.72 26.67 -22.16
N CYS A 6 3.41 25.35 -22.23
CA CYS A 6 4.11 24.33 -21.46
C CYS A 6 5.51 23.99 -22.02
N ILE A 7 5.68 24.07 -23.34
CA ILE A 7 6.94 23.75 -24.03
C ILE A 7 7.99 24.84 -23.77
N ASN A 8 7.59 26.08 -23.56
CA ASN A 8 8.51 27.16 -23.25
C ASN A 8 8.89 27.26 -21.75
N GLY A 9 8.33 26.37 -20.90
CA GLY A 9 8.84 26.10 -19.56
C GLY A 9 8.71 27.20 -18.54
N LEU A 10 8.04 28.27 -18.85
CA LEU A 10 7.93 29.45 -18.00
C LEU A 10 6.48 29.78 -17.77
N TYR A 11 6.07 29.44 -16.59
CA TYR A 11 4.78 29.80 -16.07
C TYR A 11 4.93 30.92 -15.05
N ASP A 12 4.52 32.08 -15.44
CA ASP A 12 4.03 33.06 -14.49
C ASP A 12 2.51 32.89 -14.41
N LEU A 13 1.99 32.54 -13.25
CA LEU A 13 0.56 32.31 -13.01
C LEU A 13 -0.28 33.59 -13.08
N ASP A 14 0.33 34.76 -13.05
CA ASP A 14 -0.28 36.09 -13.27
C ASP A 14 -0.25 36.56 -14.73
N SER A 15 -0.10 35.71 -15.64
CA SER A 15 0.54 35.90 -16.91
C SER A 15 -0.31 36.30 -18.12
N LYS A 16 -1.14 37.29 -18.03
CA LYS A 16 -1.49 38.07 -19.22
C LYS A 16 -0.25 38.62 -19.91
N ARG A 17 0.77 39.02 -19.15
CA ARG A 17 2.07 39.52 -19.66
C ARG A 17 2.89 38.48 -20.38
N TYR A 18 2.87 37.23 -19.89
CA TYR A 18 3.63 36.16 -20.53
C TYR A 18 3.02 35.72 -21.88
N VAL A 19 1.69 35.61 -21.94
CA VAL A 19 0.98 35.30 -23.19
C VAL A 19 1.23 36.40 -24.25
N GLU A 20 1.20 37.66 -23.86
CA GLU A 20 1.52 38.79 -24.76
C GLU A 20 2.98 38.77 -25.24
N TYR A 21 3.91 38.37 -24.37
CA TYR A 21 5.32 38.24 -24.72
C TYR A 21 5.56 37.12 -25.73
N VAL A 22 4.96 35.95 -25.53
CA VAL A 22 5.07 34.80 -26.45
C VAL A 22 4.44 35.13 -27.80
N VAL A 23 3.27 35.73 -27.81
CA VAL A 23 2.58 36.11 -29.07
C VAL A 23 3.36 37.15 -29.88
N LYS A 24 4.00 38.15 -29.24
CA LYS A 24 4.82 39.16 -29.90
C LYS A 24 6.13 38.62 -30.48
N HIS A 25 6.63 37.50 -30.02
CA HIS A 25 7.94 36.95 -30.38
C HIS A 25 7.86 35.64 -31.18
N GLU A 26 6.68 35.21 -31.60
CA GLU A 26 6.40 33.95 -32.31
C GLU A 26 7.02 33.85 -33.75
N LYS A 27 7.74 34.82 -34.23
CA LYS A 27 8.42 34.76 -35.54
C LYS A 27 9.81 34.09 -35.49
N VAL A 28 10.20 33.53 -34.37
CA VAL A 28 11.48 32.83 -34.23
C VAL A 28 11.21 31.34 -34.35
N GLU A 29 11.81 30.70 -35.35
CA GLU A 29 11.83 29.22 -35.49
C GLU A 29 12.16 28.56 -34.14
N ALA A 30 11.42 27.50 -33.80
CA ALA A 30 11.65 26.78 -32.56
C ALA A 30 13.12 26.35 -32.49
N PRO A 31 13.92 26.84 -31.55
CA PRO A 31 15.32 26.47 -31.44
C PRO A 31 15.44 25.00 -31.11
N SER A 32 16.40 24.29 -31.71
CA SER A 32 16.76 22.95 -31.31
C SER A 32 17.08 22.91 -29.80
N PRO A 33 16.88 21.82 -29.10
CA PRO A 33 17.14 21.70 -27.66
C PRO A 33 18.53 22.16 -27.22
N SER A 34 19.51 22.09 -28.13
CA SER A 34 20.91 22.53 -27.93
C SER A 34 21.11 24.04 -28.09
N SER A 35 20.13 24.79 -28.60
CA SER A 35 20.25 26.22 -28.91
C SER A 35 19.33 27.11 -28.06
N LEU A 36 18.91 26.69 -26.90
CA LEU A 36 18.38 27.60 -25.89
C LEU A 36 19.52 28.56 -25.55
N SER A 37 19.55 29.69 -26.30
CA SER A 37 20.67 30.58 -26.30
C SER A 37 20.96 31.11 -24.90
N ALA A 38 22.25 31.30 -24.58
CA ALA A 38 22.72 31.91 -23.34
C ALA A 38 21.96 33.21 -22.98
N ASN A 39 21.37 33.91 -23.97
CA ASN A 39 20.56 35.10 -23.78
C ASN A 39 19.17 34.80 -23.20
N ARG A 40 18.56 33.66 -23.55
CA ARG A 40 17.27 33.24 -22.98
C ARG A 40 17.45 32.75 -21.53
N VAL A 41 18.53 32.03 -21.28
CA VAL A 41 18.96 31.69 -19.93
C VAL A 41 19.29 32.95 -19.12
N LYS A 42 19.84 34.00 -19.75
CA LYS A 42 20.14 35.25 -19.07
C LYS A 42 18.91 36.12 -18.76
N MET A 43 17.88 36.11 -19.60
CA MET A 43 16.60 36.77 -19.27
C MET A 43 15.84 36.03 -18.16
N LEU A 44 15.90 34.68 -18.14
CA LEU A 44 15.45 33.85 -17.03
C LEU A 44 16.33 34.02 -15.80
N GLY A 45 17.59 34.32 -15.96
CA GLY A 45 18.57 34.50 -14.89
C GLY A 45 18.32 35.75 -14.03
N ILE A 46 17.43 36.68 -14.43
CA ILE A 46 16.99 37.75 -13.54
C ILE A 46 16.11 37.22 -12.43
N GLU A 47 15.29 36.18 -12.69
CA GLU A 47 14.53 35.46 -11.68
C GLU A 47 15.33 34.30 -11.03
N LEU A 48 16.25 33.73 -11.79
CA LEU A 48 17.17 32.67 -11.30
C LEU A 48 18.42 33.22 -10.57
N GLY A 49 18.51 34.51 -10.34
CA GLY A 49 19.69 35.29 -9.94
C GLY A 49 20.44 34.86 -8.66
N ARG A 50 20.14 33.69 -8.12
CA ARG A 50 20.88 33.01 -7.02
C ARG A 50 20.91 31.48 -7.15
N ALA A 51 20.54 30.92 -8.30
CA ALA A 51 20.59 29.47 -8.49
C ALA A 51 22.06 29.01 -8.55
N GLN A 52 22.45 28.13 -7.64
CA GLN A 52 23.70 27.40 -7.80
C GLN A 52 23.65 26.60 -9.10
N GLN A 53 24.66 26.79 -9.97
CA GLN A 53 24.80 26.02 -11.19
C GLN A 53 25.59 24.74 -10.93
N ASN A 54 25.19 23.65 -11.58
CA ASN A 54 25.97 22.43 -11.63
C ASN A 54 27.25 22.65 -12.48
N ALA A 55 28.20 21.72 -12.45
CA ALA A 55 29.43 21.78 -13.22
C ALA A 55 29.21 22.04 -14.74
N ASP A 56 28.06 21.65 -15.27
CA ASP A 56 27.65 21.81 -16.66
C ASP A 56 26.93 23.16 -16.92
N GLY A 57 26.92 24.08 -15.96
CA GLY A 57 26.21 25.37 -16.09
C GLY A 57 24.67 25.30 -16.02
N ILE A 58 24.13 24.14 -15.70
CA ILE A 58 22.67 23.91 -15.52
C ILE A 58 22.26 24.37 -14.12
N PRO A 59 21.15 25.16 -13.98
CA PRO A 59 20.66 25.52 -12.65
C PRO A 59 20.33 24.30 -11.83
N SER A 60 20.82 24.20 -10.59
CA SER A 60 20.48 23.10 -9.69
C SER A 60 19.07 23.18 -9.11
N ASN A 61 18.46 24.38 -9.15
CA ASN A 61 17.07 24.59 -8.70
C ASN A 61 16.34 25.56 -9.62
N VAL A 62 15.07 25.29 -9.90
CA VAL A 62 14.15 26.17 -10.63
C VAL A 62 12.82 26.17 -9.91
N GLY A 63 12.46 27.27 -9.25
CA GLY A 63 11.29 27.32 -8.40
C GLY A 63 11.32 26.23 -7.32
N VAL A 64 10.31 25.35 -7.32
CA VAL A 64 10.21 24.22 -6.40
C VAL A 64 10.92 22.95 -6.89
N LEU A 65 11.55 23.00 -8.05
CA LEU A 65 12.21 21.85 -8.68
C LEU A 65 13.70 21.84 -8.39
N SER A 66 14.24 20.68 -7.98
CA SER A 66 15.67 20.40 -7.89
C SER A 66 16.10 19.61 -9.12
N ILE A 67 17.18 20.05 -9.78
CA ILE A 67 17.71 19.46 -11.01
C ILE A 67 19.06 18.86 -10.73
N LYS A 68 19.19 17.55 -10.95
CA LYS A 68 20.44 16.79 -10.86
C LYS A 68 20.55 15.86 -12.06
N SER A 69 21.76 15.56 -12.50
CA SER A 69 21.94 14.47 -13.45
C SER A 69 21.58 13.12 -12.78
N VAL A 70 21.15 12.15 -13.59
CA VAL A 70 20.86 10.80 -13.07
C VAL A 70 22.09 10.19 -12.42
N ASN A 71 23.25 10.32 -13.04
CA ASN A 71 24.52 9.80 -12.51
C ASN A 71 24.91 10.47 -11.18
N GLN A 72 24.70 11.79 -11.05
CA GLN A 72 24.89 12.47 -9.77
C GLN A 72 23.95 11.92 -8.70
N THR A 73 22.67 11.74 -9.04
CA THR A 73 21.66 11.16 -8.11
C THR A 73 22.09 9.77 -7.66
N MET A 74 22.52 8.91 -8.59
CA MET A 74 23.01 7.56 -8.28
C MET A 74 24.25 7.57 -7.39
N SER A 75 25.22 8.43 -7.71
CA SER A 75 26.45 8.58 -6.91
C SER A 75 26.16 9.05 -5.48
N GLU A 76 25.34 10.10 -5.33
CA GLU A 76 24.95 10.59 -4.01
C GLU A 76 24.11 9.56 -3.23
N ALA A 77 23.25 8.80 -3.90
CA ALA A 77 22.45 7.75 -3.26
C ALA A 77 23.32 6.56 -2.80
N SER A 78 24.34 6.19 -3.57
CA SER A 78 25.23 5.08 -3.21
C SER A 78 26.06 5.31 -1.93
N LEU A 79 26.20 6.58 -1.51
CA LEU A 79 26.86 6.94 -0.26
C LEU A 79 25.95 6.78 0.97
N ARG A 80 24.67 6.54 0.76
CA ARG A 80 23.71 6.34 1.85
C ARG A 80 23.52 4.86 2.10
N SER A 81 23.25 4.50 3.37
CA SER A 81 22.85 3.13 3.70
C SER A 81 21.52 2.77 3.06
N ASN A 82 21.36 1.51 2.69
CA ASN A 82 20.05 1.02 2.24
C ASN A 82 19.01 1.16 3.36
N PRO A 83 17.75 1.47 3.03
CA PRO A 83 16.67 1.52 4.02
C PRO A 83 16.55 0.20 4.77
N LYS A 84 16.51 0.26 6.11
CA LYS A 84 16.33 -0.92 6.94
C LYS A 84 14.87 -1.32 7.00
N GLU A 85 14.61 -2.61 7.22
CA GLU A 85 13.29 -3.10 7.55
C GLU A 85 12.89 -2.63 8.95
N LEU A 86 11.81 -1.86 9.06
CA LEU A 86 11.21 -1.45 10.33
C LEU A 86 10.20 -2.48 10.82
N PHE A 87 9.49 -3.09 9.89
CA PHE A 87 8.57 -4.20 10.17
C PHE A 87 8.67 -5.26 9.09
N GLY A 88 9.70 -6.08 9.13
CA GLY A 88 9.99 -7.07 8.10
C GLY A 88 9.82 -6.48 6.70
N PRO A 89 9.36 -7.23 5.71
CA PRO A 89 9.21 -6.71 4.36
C PRO A 89 7.93 -5.85 4.16
N PHE A 90 7.21 -5.51 5.25
CA PHE A 90 5.96 -4.73 5.17
C PHE A 90 6.20 -3.23 5.22
N TRP A 91 7.27 -2.76 5.88
CA TRP A 91 7.55 -1.34 6.04
C TRP A 91 9.05 -1.08 6.26
N PHE A 92 9.59 -0.09 5.54
CA PHE A 92 11.01 0.26 5.54
C PHE A 92 11.27 1.70 6.00
N GLU A 93 12.51 1.99 6.38
CA GLU A 93 12.96 3.36 6.68
C GLU A 93 12.68 4.31 5.51
N GLY A 94 12.26 5.53 5.85
CA GLY A 94 11.98 6.59 4.88
C GLY A 94 10.72 6.37 4.04
N GLU A 95 9.86 5.42 4.39
CA GLU A 95 8.57 5.18 3.72
C GLU A 95 7.38 5.77 4.47
N ILE A 96 6.33 6.09 3.71
CA ILE A 96 4.98 6.18 4.25
C ILE A 96 4.33 4.81 4.06
N GLY A 97 4.23 4.05 5.15
CA GLY A 97 3.51 2.80 5.24
C GLY A 97 2.05 2.99 5.61
N CYS A 98 1.19 2.06 5.24
CA CYS A 98 -0.20 2.02 5.67
C CYS A 98 -0.60 0.61 6.10
N LEU A 99 -1.09 0.49 7.32
CA LEU A 99 -1.78 -0.70 7.82
C LEU A 99 -3.28 -0.44 7.81
N PHE A 100 -4.06 -1.27 7.13
CA PHE A 100 -5.52 -1.14 7.18
C PHE A 100 -6.21 -2.47 7.51
N ALA A 101 -7.36 -2.38 8.14
CA ALA A 101 -8.22 -3.51 8.46
C ALA A 101 -9.60 -3.04 8.89
N ASP A 102 -10.55 -3.97 9.00
CA ASP A 102 -11.83 -3.74 9.66
C ASP A 102 -11.69 -3.29 11.12
N SER A 103 -12.75 -2.75 11.69
CA SER A 103 -12.79 -2.41 13.12
C SER A 103 -12.64 -3.69 13.95
N ASN A 104 -12.00 -3.57 15.12
CA ASN A 104 -11.83 -4.64 16.10
C ASN A 104 -10.97 -5.86 15.63
N VAL A 105 -10.25 -5.74 14.53
CA VAL A 105 -9.36 -6.83 14.05
C VAL A 105 -8.02 -6.85 14.81
N GLY A 106 -7.65 -5.75 15.48
CA GLY A 106 -6.42 -5.66 16.26
C GLY A 106 -5.35 -4.75 15.66
N LYS A 107 -5.71 -3.82 14.75
CA LYS A 107 -4.77 -2.86 14.14
C LYS A 107 -3.89 -2.15 15.17
N SER A 108 -4.51 -1.53 16.18
CA SER A 108 -3.79 -0.79 17.24
C SER A 108 -2.89 -1.70 18.07
N ILE A 109 -3.27 -2.97 18.28
CA ILE A 109 -2.41 -3.94 18.98
C ILE A 109 -1.15 -4.20 18.16
N LEU A 110 -1.32 -4.46 16.87
CA LEU A 110 -0.19 -4.66 15.95
C LEU A 110 0.67 -3.38 15.83
N ALA A 111 0.03 -2.22 15.73
CA ALA A 111 0.75 -0.94 15.63
C ALA A 111 1.60 -0.65 16.88
N VAL A 112 1.07 -0.91 18.09
CA VAL A 112 1.83 -0.77 19.34
C VAL A 112 2.98 -1.78 19.42
N GLN A 113 2.75 -3.03 19.00
CA GLN A 113 3.84 -4.03 18.94
C GLN A 113 4.95 -3.62 17.97
N ILE A 114 4.59 -3.12 16.79
CA ILE A 114 5.55 -2.57 15.83
C ILE A 114 6.31 -1.38 16.44
N ALA A 115 5.59 -0.48 17.10
CA ALA A 115 6.18 0.68 17.78
C ALA A 115 7.17 0.26 18.86
N GLU A 116 6.81 -0.71 19.69
CA GLU A 116 7.66 -1.24 20.77
C GLU A 116 8.92 -1.91 20.23
N ASP A 117 8.77 -2.74 19.17
CA ASP A 117 9.94 -3.42 18.57
C ASP A 117 10.91 -2.42 17.95
N ILE A 118 10.42 -1.40 17.27
CA ILE A 118 11.24 -0.34 16.69
C ILE A 118 11.87 0.52 17.79
N ALA A 119 11.14 0.79 18.86
CA ALA A 119 11.60 1.64 19.96
C ALA A 119 12.81 1.07 20.72
N LYS A 120 13.15 -0.20 20.55
CA LYS A 120 14.40 -0.78 21.08
C LYS A 120 15.65 -0.12 20.49
N ASN A 121 15.54 0.47 19.28
CA ASN A 121 16.67 1.05 18.55
C ASN A 121 16.46 2.49 18.10
N TYR A 122 15.22 3.00 18.13
CA TYR A 122 14.82 4.31 17.61
C TYR A 122 13.92 5.04 18.61
N ARG A 123 13.85 6.36 18.52
CA ARG A 123 12.79 7.13 19.17
C ARG A 123 11.54 7.10 18.31
N VAL A 124 10.43 6.66 18.88
CA VAL A 124 9.15 6.46 18.21
C VAL A 124 8.09 7.37 18.83
N LEU A 125 7.38 8.12 18.00
CA LEU A 125 6.15 8.81 18.38
C LEU A 125 4.95 8.01 17.91
N TYR A 126 4.17 7.50 18.84
CA TYR A 126 2.91 6.80 18.60
C TYR A 126 1.74 7.73 18.92
N PHE A 127 1.14 8.28 17.89
CA PHE A 127 -0.04 9.13 17.99
C PHE A 127 -1.28 8.24 18.13
N ASP A 128 -1.83 8.21 19.35
CA ASP A 128 -3.03 7.45 19.70
C ASP A 128 -4.20 8.42 19.86
N PHE A 129 -5.05 8.45 18.85
CA PHE A 129 -6.23 9.32 18.83
C PHE A 129 -7.52 8.59 19.20
N GLU A 130 -7.46 7.28 19.52
CA GLU A 130 -8.64 6.48 19.83
C GLU A 130 -8.81 6.17 21.31
N LEU A 131 -7.71 5.82 22.00
CA LEU A 131 -7.80 5.32 23.36
C LEU A 131 -7.54 6.41 24.40
N SER A 132 -8.36 6.43 25.44
CA SER A 132 -7.98 7.15 26.67
C SER A 132 -6.80 6.48 27.38
N ASP A 133 -6.11 7.23 28.24
CA ASP A 133 -4.98 6.70 29.01
C ASP A 133 -5.37 5.47 29.83
N LYS A 134 -6.57 5.48 30.38
CA LYS A 134 -7.09 4.35 31.17
C LYS A 134 -7.36 3.11 30.32
N GLN A 135 -7.89 3.28 29.11
CA GLN A 135 -8.12 2.16 28.19
C GLN A 135 -6.78 1.58 27.72
N PHE A 136 -5.80 2.41 27.43
CA PHE A 136 -4.46 1.98 27.09
C PHE A 136 -3.81 1.21 28.25
N GLN A 137 -3.84 1.77 29.46
CA GLN A 137 -3.31 1.12 30.66
C GLN A 137 -3.94 -0.25 30.89
N LEU A 138 -5.27 -0.38 30.83
CA LEU A 138 -5.97 -1.66 31.03
C LEU A 138 -5.61 -2.71 29.98
N ARG A 139 -5.35 -2.29 28.74
CA ARG A 139 -4.94 -3.18 27.66
C ARG A 139 -3.58 -3.83 27.96
N TYR A 140 -2.67 -3.08 28.58
CA TYR A 140 -1.30 -3.49 28.89
C TYR A 140 -1.08 -3.67 30.39
N THR A 141 -2.04 -4.29 31.05
CA THR A 141 -1.99 -4.74 32.47
C THR A 141 -2.33 -6.23 32.51
N ASP A 142 -1.59 -7.00 33.32
CA ASP A 142 -1.90 -8.41 33.53
C ASP A 142 -3.07 -8.64 34.51
N SER A 143 -3.41 -9.91 34.74
CA SER A 143 -4.49 -10.29 35.69
C SER A 143 -4.18 -9.99 37.15
N GLN A 144 -2.91 -9.74 37.49
CA GLN A 144 -2.45 -9.41 38.83
C GLN A 144 -2.32 -7.89 39.04
N GLY A 145 -2.55 -7.09 38.01
CA GLY A 145 -2.44 -5.63 38.05
C GLY A 145 -1.06 -5.09 37.69
N ASN A 146 -0.11 -5.93 37.26
CA ASN A 146 1.21 -5.48 36.85
C ASN A 146 1.14 -4.84 35.47
N LEU A 147 1.84 -3.70 35.32
CA LEU A 147 1.90 -2.96 34.07
C LEU A 147 3.00 -3.52 33.17
N HIS A 148 2.74 -3.53 31.86
CA HIS A 148 3.81 -3.75 30.88
C HIS A 148 4.76 -2.55 30.84
N HIS A 149 6.07 -2.80 30.75
CA HIS A 149 7.11 -1.77 30.67
C HIS A 149 7.58 -1.61 29.22
N PHE A 150 7.15 -0.54 28.60
CA PHE A 150 7.60 -0.16 27.27
C PHE A 150 9.01 0.47 27.28
N PRO A 151 9.77 0.39 26.16
CA PRO A 151 11.03 1.11 26.03
C PRO A 151 10.86 2.62 26.29
N ALA A 152 11.82 3.24 26.98
CA ALA A 152 11.80 4.67 27.28
C ALA A 152 11.86 5.58 26.03
N THR A 153 12.15 5.01 24.88
CA THR A 153 12.19 5.64 23.55
C THR A 153 10.86 5.61 22.81
N LEU A 154 9.82 4.98 23.40
CA LEU A 154 8.46 4.98 22.87
C LEU A 154 7.63 6.05 23.58
N TYR A 155 7.18 7.04 22.84
CA TYR A 155 6.34 8.12 23.35
C TYR A 155 4.93 7.97 22.77
N ARG A 156 3.94 7.90 23.66
CA ARG A 156 2.53 7.98 23.25
C ARG A 156 2.08 9.44 23.24
N VAL A 157 1.47 9.86 22.14
CA VAL A 157 0.98 11.23 21.92
C VAL A 157 -0.53 11.18 21.76
N SER A 158 -1.27 11.99 22.51
CA SER A 158 -2.72 12.16 22.42
C SER A 158 -3.07 13.63 22.14
N LEU A 159 -4.31 13.89 21.73
CA LEU A 159 -4.80 15.26 21.60
C LEU A 159 -5.01 15.88 22.98
N ASP A 160 -4.62 17.14 23.12
CA ASP A 160 -4.86 17.96 24.30
C ASP A 160 -6.22 18.69 24.13
N PRO A 161 -7.25 18.37 24.94
CA PRO A 161 -8.57 18.98 24.82
C PRO A 161 -8.56 20.50 25.02
N ASP A 162 -7.71 21.02 25.89
CA ASP A 162 -7.66 22.44 26.21
C ASP A 162 -7.10 23.24 25.03
N ASN A 163 -6.09 22.69 24.35
CA ASN A 163 -5.50 23.31 23.17
C ASN A 163 -6.42 23.16 21.93
N LEU A 164 -7.21 22.10 21.84
CA LEU A 164 -8.18 21.91 20.76
C LEU A 164 -9.28 22.98 20.74
N ALA A 165 -9.72 23.42 21.92
CA ALA A 165 -10.78 24.42 22.04
C ALA A 165 -10.37 25.82 21.54
N ASN A 166 -9.07 26.08 21.39
CA ASN A 166 -8.50 27.40 21.08
C ASN A 166 -7.71 27.42 19.76
N LEU A 167 -8.09 26.55 18.79
CA LEU A 167 -7.41 26.53 17.51
C LEU A 167 -7.77 27.76 16.67
N ASP A 168 -6.77 28.45 16.17
CA ASP A 168 -6.84 29.62 15.27
C ASP A 168 -6.65 29.28 13.79
N ILE A 169 -6.33 28.01 13.50
CA ILE A 169 -6.15 27.44 12.16
C ILE A 169 -6.95 26.14 12.02
N PRO A 170 -7.21 25.66 10.80
CA PRO A 170 -7.85 24.36 10.59
C PRO A 170 -7.17 23.24 11.36
N PHE A 171 -7.98 22.34 11.93
CA PHE A 171 -7.49 21.24 12.78
C PHE A 171 -6.39 20.41 12.10
N GLU A 172 -6.57 20.10 10.84
CA GLU A 172 -5.63 19.29 10.06
C GLU A 172 -4.27 19.98 9.90
N ASP A 173 -4.27 21.28 9.63
CA ASP A 173 -3.05 22.07 9.51
C ASP A 173 -2.35 22.21 10.87
N ALA A 174 -3.12 22.35 11.97
CA ALA A 174 -2.60 22.36 13.31
C ALA A 174 -1.92 21.04 13.67
N VAL A 175 -2.58 19.91 13.39
CA VAL A 175 -2.03 18.57 13.69
C VAL A 175 -0.75 18.31 12.90
N ILE A 176 -0.70 18.63 11.61
CA ILE A 176 0.51 18.45 10.78
C ILE A 176 1.67 19.30 11.35
N ARG A 177 1.42 20.57 11.67
CA ARG A 177 2.39 21.46 12.31
C ARG A 177 2.90 20.89 13.63
N ASP A 178 2.02 20.34 14.43
CA ASP A 178 2.36 19.89 15.77
C ASP A 178 3.00 18.48 15.76
N ILE A 179 2.67 17.62 14.78
CA ILE A 179 3.44 16.40 14.47
C ILE A 179 4.90 16.77 14.14
N GLU A 180 5.13 17.77 13.28
CA GLU A 180 6.46 18.26 12.95
C GLU A 180 7.23 18.71 14.19
N LYS A 181 6.60 19.57 15.00
CA LYS A 181 7.22 20.09 16.23
C LYS A 181 7.55 18.99 17.24
N ALA A 182 6.60 18.07 17.46
CA ALA A 182 6.80 16.94 18.36
C ALA A 182 7.96 16.04 17.91
N ALA A 183 8.01 15.72 16.61
CA ALA A 183 9.07 14.88 16.05
C ALA A 183 10.45 15.54 16.21
N VAL A 184 10.56 16.83 15.94
CA VAL A 184 11.80 17.58 16.10
C VAL A 184 12.18 17.69 17.58
N ALA A 185 11.25 18.02 18.47
CA ALA A 185 11.51 18.17 19.90
C ALA A 185 11.93 16.86 20.58
N CYS A 186 11.36 15.74 20.16
CA CYS A 186 11.72 14.41 20.66
C CYS A 186 12.89 13.77 19.90
N GLU A 187 13.42 14.42 18.87
CA GLU A 187 14.42 13.84 17.96
C GLU A 187 13.97 12.46 17.40
N ALA A 188 12.69 12.33 17.10
CA ALA A 188 12.09 11.08 16.65
C ALA A 188 11.98 11.06 15.12
N ASN A 189 12.49 10.00 14.51
CA ASN A 189 12.40 9.79 13.06
C ASN A 189 11.30 8.81 12.67
N ILE A 190 10.69 8.13 13.65
CA ILE A 190 9.64 7.14 13.44
C ILE A 190 8.34 7.69 14.01
N ILE A 191 7.31 7.76 13.16
CA ILE A 191 6.00 8.31 13.47
C ILE A 191 4.95 7.27 13.11
N ILE A 192 4.09 6.91 14.08
CA ILE A 192 2.96 6.01 13.86
C ILE A 192 1.68 6.76 14.22
N ILE A 193 0.70 6.78 13.32
CA ILE A 193 -0.56 7.54 13.47
C ILE A 193 -1.73 6.56 13.52
N ASP A 194 -2.32 6.40 14.69
CA ASP A 194 -3.47 5.52 14.95
C ASP A 194 -4.66 6.34 15.46
N ASN A 195 -5.67 6.69 14.62
CA ASN A 195 -5.76 6.37 13.21
C ASN A 195 -5.94 7.67 12.39
N ILE A 196 -5.70 7.57 11.09
CA ILE A 196 -5.82 8.72 10.18
C ILE A 196 -7.28 9.22 10.03
N SER A 197 -8.27 8.38 10.31
CA SER A 197 -9.69 8.74 10.12
C SER A 197 -10.10 9.91 11.00
N ILE A 198 -9.52 10.04 12.20
CA ILE A 198 -9.80 11.18 13.10
C ILE A 198 -9.30 12.49 12.48
N LEU A 199 -8.16 12.44 11.80
CA LEU A 199 -7.61 13.61 11.12
C LEU A 199 -8.40 14.00 9.88
N CYS A 200 -9.31 13.14 9.42
CA CYS A 200 -10.16 13.37 8.25
C CYS A 200 -11.64 13.60 8.62
N MET A 201 -12.00 13.67 9.90
CA MET A 201 -13.41 13.73 10.34
C MET A 201 -14.14 15.02 9.96
N GLN A 202 -13.43 16.12 9.75
CA GLN A 202 -14.02 17.39 9.31
C GLN A 202 -14.00 17.55 7.77
N MET A 203 -13.54 16.53 7.08
CA MET A 203 -13.32 16.55 5.65
C MET A 203 -14.47 15.85 4.93
N GLU A 204 -15.39 16.62 4.35
CA GLU A 204 -16.58 16.12 3.67
C GLU A 204 -16.30 15.34 2.37
N LYS A 205 -15.07 15.35 1.87
CA LYS A 205 -14.72 14.76 0.56
C LYS A 205 -13.42 13.96 0.63
N GLY A 206 -13.37 12.83 -0.06
CA GLY A 206 -12.19 11.96 -0.15
C GLY A 206 -10.90 12.60 -0.73
N ASP A 207 -10.94 13.86 -1.14
CA ASP A 207 -9.78 14.64 -1.60
C ASP A 207 -8.91 15.11 -0.42
N ASP A 208 -9.48 15.20 0.75
CA ASP A 208 -8.83 15.78 1.92
C ASP A 208 -7.86 14.80 2.58
N ALA A 209 -8.20 13.50 2.62
CA ALA A 209 -7.25 12.47 3.07
C ALA A 209 -5.99 12.43 2.19
N ALA A 210 -6.13 12.70 0.89
CA ALA A 210 -5.00 12.81 -0.02
C ALA A 210 -4.12 14.03 0.30
N LYS A 211 -4.73 15.18 0.64
CA LYS A 211 -4.00 16.39 1.06
C LYS A 211 -3.21 16.16 2.34
N LEU A 212 -3.84 15.50 3.33
CA LEU A 212 -3.16 15.15 4.58
C LEU A 212 -1.91 14.29 4.33
N VAL A 213 -2.02 13.24 3.50
CA VAL A 213 -0.86 12.38 3.19
C VAL A 213 0.16 13.11 2.32
N GLN A 214 -0.23 14.06 1.47
CA GLN A 214 0.72 14.93 0.78
C GLN A 214 1.53 15.79 1.78
N ASN A 215 0.89 16.34 2.80
CA ASN A 215 1.57 17.10 3.86
C ASN A 215 2.54 16.20 4.65
N LEU A 216 2.10 14.99 5.03
CA LEU A 216 2.98 14.00 5.68
C LEU A 216 4.17 13.62 4.78
N ARG A 217 3.94 13.51 3.46
CA ARG A 217 5.01 13.27 2.49
C ARG A 217 6.01 14.44 2.40
N ALA A 218 5.53 15.66 2.51
CA ALA A 218 6.41 16.83 2.59
C ALA A 218 7.30 16.78 3.83
N LEU A 219 6.74 16.45 5.01
CA LEU A 219 7.50 16.26 6.24
C LEU A 219 8.51 15.12 6.12
N LYS A 220 8.08 13.97 5.58
CA LYS A 220 8.97 12.83 5.30
C LYS A 220 10.17 13.26 4.44
N ASN A 221 9.92 13.96 3.35
CA ASN A 221 10.99 14.41 2.44
C ASN A 221 11.91 15.45 3.08
N LYS A 222 11.37 16.30 3.95
CA LYS A 222 12.15 17.37 4.65
C LYS A 222 13.06 16.81 5.72
N TYR A 223 12.59 15.85 6.50
CA TYR A 223 13.28 15.36 7.70
C TYR A 223 13.78 13.90 7.59
N GLY A 224 13.39 13.17 6.55
CA GLY A 224 13.70 11.73 6.44
C GLY A 224 12.85 10.86 7.34
N PHE A 225 11.68 11.30 7.76
CA PHE A 225 10.79 10.52 8.63
C PHE A 225 10.32 9.23 7.97
N SER A 226 10.14 8.20 8.80
CA SER A 226 9.40 6.98 8.47
C SER A 226 8.03 7.06 9.13
N ILE A 227 6.96 7.00 8.35
CA ILE A 227 5.60 7.26 8.84
C ILE A 227 4.74 6.03 8.58
N LEU A 228 4.13 5.46 9.63
CA LEU A 228 3.12 4.40 9.50
C LEU A 228 1.75 4.97 9.82
N ILE A 229 0.82 4.82 8.88
CA ILE A 229 -0.56 5.28 9.01
C ILE A 229 -1.45 4.07 9.25
N ILE A 230 -2.29 4.14 10.28
CA ILE A 230 -3.33 3.15 10.52
C ILE A 230 -4.64 3.65 9.93
N ALA A 231 -5.28 2.84 9.09
CA ALA A 231 -6.53 3.19 8.43
C ALA A 231 -7.63 2.14 8.65
N HIS A 232 -8.87 2.57 8.53
CA HIS A 232 -10.01 1.65 8.54
C HIS A 232 -10.35 1.15 7.14
N THR A 233 -11.00 -0.01 7.10
CA THR A 233 -11.67 -0.53 5.92
C THR A 233 -13.14 -0.11 5.99
N PRO A 234 -13.79 0.32 4.89
CA PRO A 234 -15.24 0.34 4.82
C PRO A 234 -15.79 -1.06 5.12
N LYS A 235 -17.03 -1.16 5.55
CA LYS A 235 -17.66 -2.47 5.81
C LYS A 235 -17.45 -3.39 4.61
N ARG A 236 -16.66 -4.44 4.83
CA ARG A 236 -16.18 -5.37 3.82
C ARG A 236 -16.95 -6.68 3.89
N ASP A 237 -17.16 -7.29 2.77
CA ASP A 237 -17.54 -8.70 2.70
C ASP A 237 -16.32 -9.56 3.10
N MET A 238 -16.43 -10.24 4.25
CA MET A 238 -15.37 -11.09 4.82
C MET A 238 -15.09 -12.34 3.96
N SER A 239 -15.83 -12.49 2.91
CA SER A 239 -15.82 -13.56 1.94
C SER A 239 -14.80 -13.38 0.84
N ARG A 240 -14.36 -12.17 0.64
CA ARG A 240 -13.46 -11.82 -0.44
C ARG A 240 -12.06 -11.60 0.09
N ILE A 241 -11.08 -11.95 -0.73
CA ILE A 241 -9.69 -11.59 -0.49
C ILE A 241 -9.55 -10.08 -0.30
N ILE A 242 -8.63 -9.68 0.56
CA ILE A 242 -8.33 -8.27 0.78
C ILE A 242 -7.60 -7.69 -0.42
N THR A 243 -8.06 -6.54 -0.90
CA THR A 243 -7.48 -5.83 -2.05
C THR A 243 -7.22 -4.36 -1.71
N GLN A 244 -6.58 -3.63 -2.62
CA GLN A 244 -6.41 -2.18 -2.49
C GLN A 244 -7.75 -1.40 -2.41
N ASN A 245 -8.85 -1.98 -2.93
CA ASN A 245 -10.16 -1.34 -2.93
C ASN A 245 -10.82 -1.35 -1.54
N ASP A 246 -10.29 -2.17 -0.62
CA ASP A 246 -10.76 -2.27 0.74
C ASP A 246 -10.15 -1.19 1.66
N LEU A 247 -9.22 -0.38 1.18
CA LEU A 247 -8.69 0.77 1.92
C LEU A 247 -9.69 1.93 1.90
N ALA A 248 -10.15 2.37 3.08
CA ALA A 248 -10.99 3.55 3.21
C ALA A 248 -10.27 4.82 2.73
N GLY A 249 -11.00 5.73 2.09
CA GLY A 249 -10.49 7.07 1.77
C GLY A 249 -9.94 7.27 0.38
N SER A 250 -10.10 6.31 -0.52
CA SER A 250 -9.93 6.49 -1.97
C SER A 250 -8.61 5.98 -2.59
N LYS A 251 -8.71 5.69 -3.88
CA LYS A 251 -7.56 5.40 -4.77
C LYS A 251 -6.47 6.49 -4.70
N LYS A 252 -6.82 7.73 -4.33
CA LYS A 252 -5.88 8.84 -4.21
C LYS A 252 -4.93 8.64 -3.02
N LEU A 253 -5.44 8.23 -1.84
CA LEU A 253 -4.60 7.91 -0.68
C LEU A 253 -3.56 6.84 -1.03
N PHE A 254 -3.98 5.76 -1.70
CA PHE A 254 -3.12 4.66 -2.09
C PHE A 254 -1.94 5.08 -2.99
N ASN A 255 -2.13 6.12 -3.83
CA ASN A 255 -1.07 6.62 -4.71
C ASN A 255 0.09 7.29 -3.96
N PHE A 256 -0.18 7.89 -2.80
CA PHE A 256 0.83 8.59 -2.01
C PHE A 256 1.58 7.72 -1.00
N ILE A 257 1.10 6.50 -0.75
CA ILE A 257 1.71 5.53 0.17
C ILE A 257 2.81 4.77 -0.56
N ASP A 258 3.92 4.48 0.12
CA ASP A 258 5.05 3.72 -0.43
C ASP A 258 4.83 2.22 -0.25
N SER A 259 4.43 1.78 0.95
CA SER A 259 4.07 0.40 1.27
C SER A 259 2.68 0.33 1.92
N CYS A 260 1.93 -0.73 1.62
CA CYS A 260 0.59 -0.94 2.17
C CYS A 260 0.38 -2.42 2.48
N PHE A 261 -0.13 -2.69 3.67
CA PHE A 261 -0.44 -4.04 4.11
C PHE A 261 -1.74 -4.08 4.90
N ALA A 262 -2.39 -5.22 4.84
CA ALA A 262 -3.72 -5.41 5.41
C ALA A 262 -3.71 -6.50 6.47
N LEU A 263 -4.51 -6.30 7.51
CA LEU A 263 -4.75 -7.28 8.54
C LEU A 263 -6.16 -7.87 8.34
N GLY A 264 -6.24 -9.19 8.13
CA GLY A 264 -7.47 -9.93 7.94
C GLY A 264 -7.80 -10.82 9.14
N THR A 265 -9.10 -11.12 9.33
CA THR A 265 -9.59 -12.12 10.29
C THR A 265 -9.68 -13.46 9.61
N SER A 266 -9.22 -14.51 10.25
CA SER A 266 -9.32 -15.88 9.75
C SER A 266 -10.64 -16.54 10.17
N ALA A 267 -11.24 -17.31 9.27
CA ALA A 267 -12.36 -18.20 9.59
C ALA A 267 -11.95 -19.41 10.43
N GLN A 268 -10.64 -19.70 10.54
CA GLN A 268 -10.11 -20.82 11.30
C GLN A 268 -10.17 -20.62 12.82
N GLY A 269 -10.35 -19.38 13.31
CA GLY A 269 -10.47 -19.12 14.75
C GLY A 269 -10.58 -17.63 15.08
N ASN A 270 -11.26 -17.33 16.18
CA ASN A 270 -11.56 -15.95 16.60
C ASN A 270 -10.30 -15.13 16.96
N SER A 271 -9.21 -15.76 17.40
CA SER A 271 -7.93 -15.11 17.70
C SER A 271 -6.99 -15.08 16.51
N ILE A 272 -7.26 -15.82 15.44
CA ILE A 272 -6.37 -15.96 14.30
C ILE A 272 -6.55 -14.77 13.34
N ARG A 273 -5.42 -14.22 12.93
CA ARG A 273 -5.30 -13.09 11.99
C ARG A 273 -4.30 -13.43 10.93
N TYR A 274 -4.42 -12.78 9.78
CA TYR A 274 -3.39 -12.87 8.76
C TYR A 274 -2.99 -11.49 8.25
N LEU A 275 -1.73 -11.37 7.88
CA LEU A 275 -1.12 -10.15 7.38
C LEU A 275 -0.74 -10.34 5.91
N LYS A 276 -1.17 -9.41 5.06
CA LYS A 276 -1.00 -9.46 3.61
C LYS A 276 -0.38 -8.17 3.08
N GLN A 277 0.61 -8.28 2.21
CA GLN A 277 1.13 -7.15 1.45
C GLN A 277 0.17 -6.79 0.30
N ILE A 278 -0.14 -5.51 0.18
CA ILE A 278 -1.00 -4.97 -0.89
C ILE A 278 -0.17 -4.13 -1.87
N LYS A 279 0.84 -3.40 -1.35
CA LYS A 279 1.74 -2.56 -2.13
C LYS A 279 3.11 -2.54 -1.47
N VAL A 280 4.15 -2.63 -2.28
CA VAL A 280 5.54 -2.50 -1.84
C VAL A 280 6.32 -1.78 -2.94
N ARG A 281 7.20 -0.85 -2.57
CA ARG A 281 8.10 -0.16 -3.51
C ARG A 281 9.54 -0.61 -3.43
N ASN A 282 10.00 -0.98 -2.24
CA ASN A 282 11.42 -1.31 -2.00
C ASN A 282 11.78 -2.77 -2.28
N CYS A 283 10.79 -3.66 -2.41
CA CYS A 283 11.02 -5.09 -2.69
C CYS A 283 9.86 -5.68 -3.50
N GLY A 284 9.95 -6.96 -3.86
CA GLY A 284 8.82 -7.71 -4.40
C GLY A 284 7.80 -8.07 -3.31
N ILE A 285 6.54 -8.34 -3.70
CA ILE A 285 5.53 -8.86 -2.79
C ILE A 285 5.92 -10.29 -2.38
N LYS A 286 6.22 -10.49 -1.10
CA LYS A 286 6.54 -11.80 -0.50
C LYS A 286 5.30 -12.45 0.12
N PHE A 287 4.43 -11.66 0.71
CA PHE A 287 3.23 -12.09 1.45
C PHE A 287 1.97 -11.59 0.76
N GLY A 288 1.73 -12.10 -0.45
CA GLY A 288 0.53 -11.85 -1.26
C GLY A 288 -0.61 -12.81 -0.91
N ALA A 289 -1.59 -12.94 -1.81
CA ALA A 289 -2.74 -13.82 -1.62
C ALA A 289 -2.38 -15.31 -1.48
N ASP A 290 -1.26 -15.74 -2.06
CA ASP A 290 -0.81 -17.14 -1.99
C ASP A 290 -0.04 -17.48 -0.73
N ASN A 291 0.42 -16.48 0.00
CA ASN A 291 1.35 -16.67 1.10
C ASN A 291 1.21 -15.55 2.14
N VAL A 292 0.06 -15.48 2.82
CA VAL A 292 -0.15 -14.52 3.92
C VAL A 292 0.51 -15.02 5.20
N ARG A 293 0.93 -14.10 6.07
CA ARG A 293 1.50 -14.46 7.38
C ARG A 293 0.40 -14.58 8.42
N VAL A 294 0.34 -15.73 9.09
CA VAL A 294 -0.69 -16.06 10.07
C VAL A 294 -0.19 -15.83 11.48
N TYR A 295 -1.03 -15.20 12.29
CA TYR A 295 -0.77 -14.86 13.67
C TYR A 295 -1.96 -15.19 14.55
N SER A 296 -1.73 -15.42 15.85
CA SER A 296 -2.74 -15.30 16.89
C SER A 296 -2.56 -14.01 17.67
N ILE A 297 -3.66 -13.47 18.21
CA ILE A 297 -3.59 -12.43 19.24
C ILE A 297 -3.57 -13.11 20.60
N GLU A 298 -2.51 -12.89 21.36
CA GLU A 298 -2.27 -13.52 22.64
C GLU A 298 -1.94 -12.50 23.71
N LYS A 299 -2.30 -12.81 24.95
CA LYS A 299 -1.90 -12.07 26.15
C LYS A 299 -0.71 -12.77 26.78
N ASP A 300 0.47 -12.16 26.70
CA ASP A 300 1.72 -12.66 27.28
C ASP A 300 2.08 -11.78 28.50
N GLY A 301 1.71 -12.25 29.70
CA GLY A 301 1.75 -11.43 30.91
C GLY A 301 0.85 -10.19 30.76
N ALA A 302 1.46 -9.01 30.85
CA ALA A 302 0.77 -7.73 30.65
C ALA A 302 0.69 -7.31 29.17
N LEU A 303 1.49 -7.89 28.28
CA LEU A 303 1.55 -7.52 26.86
C LEU A 303 0.51 -8.27 26.05
N LEU A 304 -0.33 -7.52 25.32
CA LEU A 304 -1.20 -8.06 24.28
C LEU A 304 -0.51 -7.93 22.93
N ARG A 305 -0.26 -9.07 22.26
CA ARG A 305 0.58 -9.10 21.06
C ARG A 305 0.14 -10.10 20.02
N PHE A 306 0.66 -9.95 18.81
CA PHE A 306 0.57 -10.90 17.71
C PHE A 306 1.72 -11.90 17.79
N VAL A 307 1.40 -13.18 17.81
CA VAL A 307 2.35 -14.29 17.80
C VAL A 307 2.30 -14.97 16.44
N TYR A 308 3.43 -15.03 15.75
CA TYR A 308 3.54 -15.65 14.43
C TYR A 308 3.41 -17.18 14.53
N HIS A 309 2.70 -17.79 13.61
CA HIS A 309 2.54 -19.23 13.49
C HIS A 309 3.19 -19.81 12.24
N HIS A 310 2.65 -19.46 11.07
CA HIS A 310 3.05 -20.00 9.78
C HIS A 310 2.60 -19.08 8.66
N ASP A 311 3.01 -19.40 7.45
CA ASP A 311 2.52 -18.75 6.24
C ASP A 311 1.58 -19.71 5.49
N SER A 312 0.50 -19.20 4.93
CA SER A 312 -0.50 -19.99 4.19
C SER A 312 -1.23 -19.13 3.15
N PRO A 313 -1.93 -19.73 2.19
CA PRO A 313 -2.73 -18.98 1.25
C PRO A 313 -3.91 -18.27 1.92
N GLU A 314 -4.22 -17.03 1.50
CA GLU A 314 -5.32 -16.24 2.06
C GLU A 314 -6.70 -16.93 1.96
N HIS A 315 -6.92 -17.71 0.91
CA HIS A 315 -8.18 -18.42 0.71
C HIS A 315 -8.48 -19.44 1.82
N ASP A 316 -7.47 -19.94 2.54
CA ASP A 316 -7.66 -20.85 3.67
C ASP A 316 -8.28 -20.15 4.89
N HIS A 317 -8.25 -18.83 4.90
CA HIS A 317 -8.75 -17.96 5.97
C HIS A 317 -10.11 -17.32 5.69
N LEU A 318 -10.66 -17.54 4.50
CA LEU A 318 -11.99 -17.04 4.13
C LEU A 318 -13.09 -17.95 4.70
N LYS A 319 -14.29 -17.39 4.90
CA LYS A 319 -15.45 -18.17 5.33
C LYS A 319 -15.85 -19.20 4.26
N GLU A 320 -16.42 -20.30 4.66
CA GLU A 320 -16.70 -21.45 3.79
C GLU A 320 -17.69 -21.13 2.66
N GLN A 321 -18.71 -20.33 2.95
CA GLN A 321 -19.68 -19.85 1.96
C GLN A 321 -19.03 -19.08 0.81
N ASP A 322 -17.99 -18.39 1.10
CA ASP A 322 -17.24 -17.51 0.24
C ASP A 322 -16.25 -18.30 -0.63
N ARG A 323 -15.75 -19.39 -0.11
CA ARG A 323 -14.93 -20.33 -0.86
C ARG A 323 -15.75 -21.00 -1.95
N GLU A 324 -17.01 -21.34 -1.68
CA GLU A 324 -17.93 -21.90 -2.68
C GLU A 324 -18.36 -20.84 -3.71
N ASP A 325 -18.64 -19.62 -3.30
CA ASP A 325 -18.93 -18.50 -4.21
C ASP A 325 -17.74 -18.20 -5.12
N LEU A 326 -16.52 -18.21 -4.58
CA LEU A 326 -15.30 -18.06 -5.36
C LEU A 326 -15.11 -19.21 -6.35
N LYS A 327 -15.38 -20.45 -5.93
CA LYS A 327 -15.35 -21.62 -6.81
C LYS A 327 -16.40 -21.52 -7.92
N MET A 328 -17.61 -21.08 -7.59
CA MET A 328 -18.67 -20.87 -8.59
C MET A 328 -18.28 -19.78 -9.59
N GLU A 329 -17.69 -18.68 -9.13
CA GLU A 329 -17.27 -17.57 -9.98
C GLU A 329 -16.11 -17.98 -10.91
N VAL A 330 -15.12 -18.71 -10.39
CA VAL A 330 -14.02 -19.27 -11.20
C VAL A 330 -14.57 -20.26 -12.21
N LYS A 331 -15.51 -21.17 -11.81
CA LYS A 331 -16.15 -22.13 -12.70
C LYS A 331 -16.90 -21.45 -13.84
N LYS A 332 -17.67 -20.42 -13.53
CA LYS A 332 -18.41 -19.62 -14.51
C LYS A 332 -17.47 -19.03 -15.54
N ARG A 333 -16.40 -18.34 -15.10
CA ARG A 333 -15.43 -17.68 -15.97
C ARG A 333 -14.61 -18.65 -16.80
N VAL A 334 -14.27 -19.82 -16.25
CA VAL A 334 -13.67 -20.92 -17.03
C VAL A 334 -14.64 -21.43 -18.11
N GLY A 335 -15.93 -21.55 -17.79
CA GLY A 335 -16.97 -21.89 -18.77
C GLY A 335 -17.17 -20.84 -19.87
N GLU A 336 -16.91 -19.58 -19.57
CA GLU A 336 -16.89 -18.45 -20.51
C GLU A 336 -15.59 -18.38 -21.35
N GLY A 337 -14.65 -19.31 -21.14
CA GLY A 337 -13.40 -19.38 -21.91
C GLY A 337 -12.31 -18.40 -21.47
N GLN A 338 -12.46 -17.77 -20.30
CA GLN A 338 -11.43 -16.85 -19.79
C GLN A 338 -10.14 -17.59 -19.39
N THR A 339 -9.00 -16.93 -19.62
CA THR A 339 -7.71 -17.50 -19.25
C THR A 339 -7.46 -17.41 -17.74
N VAL A 340 -6.60 -18.30 -17.21
CA VAL A 340 -6.17 -18.25 -15.80
C VAL A 340 -5.61 -16.86 -15.43
N ARG A 341 -4.96 -16.18 -16.37
CA ARG A 341 -4.41 -14.82 -16.17
C ARG A 341 -5.51 -13.77 -16.01
N ASP A 342 -6.56 -13.86 -16.85
CA ASP A 342 -7.65 -12.89 -16.81
C ASP A 342 -8.50 -13.09 -15.55
N ILE A 343 -8.83 -14.34 -15.21
CA ILE A 343 -9.55 -14.70 -13.98
C ILE A 343 -8.74 -14.22 -12.74
N SER A 344 -7.44 -14.47 -12.72
CA SER A 344 -6.54 -14.01 -11.66
C SER A 344 -6.57 -12.49 -11.50
N ARG A 345 -6.52 -11.74 -12.58
CA ARG A 345 -6.54 -10.27 -12.58
C ARG A 345 -7.89 -9.70 -12.15
N GLU A 346 -8.99 -10.28 -12.65
CA GLU A 346 -10.34 -9.77 -12.39
C GLU A 346 -10.85 -10.12 -10.99
N LEU A 347 -10.54 -11.33 -10.49
CA LEU A 347 -10.92 -11.74 -9.14
C LEU A 347 -9.89 -11.33 -8.09
N GLY A 348 -8.73 -10.78 -8.50
CA GLY A 348 -7.66 -10.39 -7.59
C GLY A 348 -7.03 -11.57 -6.82
N ILE A 349 -7.12 -12.80 -7.34
CA ILE A 349 -6.52 -14.02 -6.78
C ILE A 349 -5.32 -14.45 -7.60
N SER A 350 -4.41 -15.21 -7.00
CA SER A 350 -3.23 -15.68 -7.72
C SER A 350 -3.56 -16.71 -8.80
N LYS A 351 -2.67 -16.84 -9.77
CA LYS A 351 -2.78 -17.84 -10.84
C LYS A 351 -2.80 -19.27 -10.28
N SER A 352 -2.02 -19.53 -9.23
CA SER A 352 -1.97 -20.82 -8.56
C SER A 352 -3.28 -21.14 -7.83
N ALA A 353 -3.94 -20.14 -7.22
CA ALA A 353 -5.27 -20.31 -6.62
C ALA A 353 -6.33 -20.63 -7.70
N VAL A 354 -6.35 -19.89 -8.82
CA VAL A 354 -7.24 -20.20 -9.96
C VAL A 354 -6.99 -21.63 -10.47
N GLY A 355 -5.72 -22.02 -10.61
CA GLY A 355 -5.33 -23.37 -11.06
C GLY A 355 -5.84 -24.46 -10.14
N ARG A 356 -5.68 -24.30 -8.81
CA ARG A 356 -6.19 -25.28 -7.82
C ARG A 356 -7.71 -25.37 -7.84
N ILE A 357 -8.42 -24.24 -7.82
CA ILE A 357 -9.89 -24.23 -7.89
C ILE A 357 -10.36 -24.89 -9.18
N ARG A 358 -9.72 -24.64 -10.32
CA ARG A 358 -10.02 -25.29 -11.59
C ARG A 358 -9.86 -26.81 -11.51
N GLN A 359 -8.80 -27.31 -10.86
CA GLN A 359 -8.59 -28.74 -10.64
C GLN A 359 -9.67 -29.34 -9.73
N GLU A 360 -10.01 -28.68 -8.61
CA GLU A 360 -11.07 -29.12 -7.70
C GLU A 360 -12.42 -29.22 -8.42
N VAL A 361 -12.74 -28.25 -9.25
CA VAL A 361 -13.98 -28.21 -10.05
C VAL A 361 -14.00 -29.35 -11.10
N CYS A 362 -12.88 -29.61 -11.79
CA CYS A 362 -12.78 -30.70 -12.77
C CYS A 362 -12.88 -32.09 -12.12
N HIS A 363 -12.33 -32.27 -10.91
CA HIS A 363 -12.46 -33.54 -10.17
C HIS A 363 -13.87 -33.78 -9.63
N SER A 364 -14.63 -32.72 -9.31
CA SER A 364 -16.02 -32.83 -8.83
C SER A 364 -16.99 -33.27 -9.91
N THR A 365 -16.74 -32.92 -11.17
CA THR A 365 -17.59 -33.31 -12.32
C THR A 365 -17.40 -34.78 -12.72
N ASN A 366 -16.28 -35.40 -12.36
CA ASN A 366 -16.04 -36.82 -12.70
C ASN A 366 -16.57 -37.81 -11.65
N LYS A 367 -17.15 -37.33 -10.52
CA LYS A 367 -17.70 -38.23 -9.48
C LYS A 367 -19.20 -38.43 -9.50
N ALA A 368 -19.94 -37.89 -10.46
CA ALA A 368 -21.41 -37.97 -10.53
C ALA A 368 -21.87 -38.76 -11.77
N VAL A 369 -21.57 -40.05 -11.82
CA VAL A 369 -22.37 -40.99 -12.61
C VAL A 369 -22.69 -42.19 -11.74
N PRO A 370 -23.90 -42.35 -11.21
CA PRO A 370 -24.31 -43.61 -10.61
C PRO A 370 -24.64 -44.58 -11.72
N THR A 371 -23.89 -45.65 -11.83
CA THR A 371 -24.25 -46.84 -12.60
C THR A 371 -25.52 -47.46 -12.02
N LYS A 372 -26.65 -47.26 -12.67
CA LYS A 372 -27.83 -48.13 -12.47
C LYS A 372 -27.60 -49.42 -13.20
N ASP A 373 -27.51 -50.50 -12.46
CA ASP A 373 -27.71 -51.88 -12.92
C ASP A 373 -29.10 -51.99 -13.59
N MET A 374 -29.12 -52.39 -14.83
CA MET A 374 -30.29 -53.01 -15.44
C MET A 374 -29.84 -54.16 -16.35
N GLY A 375 -30.41 -55.29 -16.03
CA GLY A 375 -30.17 -56.59 -16.57
C GLY A 375 -30.31 -56.76 -18.11
N ARG A 376 -29.70 -57.78 -18.56
CA ARG A 376 -29.68 -58.39 -19.88
C ARG A 376 -31.05 -58.44 -20.57
N GLN A 377 -31.10 -57.97 -21.83
CA GLN A 377 -31.60 -58.79 -22.93
C GLN A 377 -31.18 -58.19 -24.26
N GLY A 378 -30.69 -59.00 -25.19
CA GLY A 378 -30.04 -58.62 -26.43
C GLY A 378 -30.95 -58.11 -27.52
N GLN A 379 -30.38 -57.41 -28.45
CA GLN A 379 -30.51 -57.63 -29.90
C GLN A 379 -29.56 -56.68 -30.66
N GLN A 380 -29.03 -57.22 -31.75
CA GLN A 380 -28.10 -56.56 -32.67
C GLN A 380 -28.77 -55.39 -33.41
N GLY A 381 -28.02 -54.34 -33.65
CA GLY A 381 -28.38 -53.26 -34.54
C GLY A 381 -27.18 -52.31 -34.71
N GLN A 382 -26.52 -52.45 -35.87
CA GLN A 382 -25.50 -51.53 -36.35
C GLN A 382 -26.11 -50.17 -36.64
N TYR A 383 -25.60 -49.10 -36.07
CA TYR A 383 -25.51 -47.78 -36.70
C TYR A 383 -24.36 -46.98 -36.02
N GLY A 384 -23.45 -46.55 -36.87
CA GLY A 384 -22.31 -45.71 -36.46
C GLY A 384 -22.76 -44.31 -36.09
N VAL A 385 -22.22 -43.82 -35.01
CA VAL A 385 -22.23 -42.40 -34.67
C VAL A 385 -20.79 -41.98 -34.39
N GLN A 386 -20.32 -41.04 -35.18
CA GLN A 386 -19.01 -40.41 -35.00
C GLN A 386 -18.92 -39.67 -33.67
N PRO A 387 -17.80 -39.71 -33.00
CA PRO A 387 -17.59 -38.91 -31.80
C PRO A 387 -17.19 -37.47 -32.18
N LEU A 388 -17.82 -36.48 -31.53
CA LEU A 388 -17.41 -35.09 -31.55
C LEU A 388 -16.09 -34.93 -30.80
N PRO A 389 -15.17 -34.07 -31.26
CA PRO A 389 -13.86 -33.93 -30.69
C PRO A 389 -13.89 -32.99 -29.46
N GLY A 390 -13.67 -33.57 -28.31
CA GLY A 390 -13.35 -32.84 -27.07
C GLY A 390 -11.95 -33.27 -26.61
N HIS A 391 -10.93 -32.79 -27.29
CA HIS A 391 -9.55 -33.06 -26.91
C HIS A 391 -9.16 -32.26 -25.68
N CYS A 392 -8.92 -32.94 -24.57
CA CYS A 392 -8.08 -32.52 -23.50
C CYS A 392 -6.78 -33.35 -23.54
N ASP A 393 -5.96 -33.10 -24.54
CA ASP A 393 -4.58 -33.61 -24.59
C ASP A 393 -3.63 -32.42 -24.73
N GLY A 394 -2.69 -32.33 -23.81
CA GLY A 394 -1.64 -31.31 -23.80
C GLY A 394 -0.93 -31.28 -22.47
N LEU A 395 -0.48 -32.44 -21.98
CA LEU A 395 0.60 -32.53 -21.01
C LEU A 395 1.91 -32.48 -21.82
N GLU A 396 2.42 -31.30 -22.06
CA GLU A 396 3.84 -31.11 -22.33
C GLU A 396 4.55 -30.71 -21.04
N SER A 397 5.40 -31.61 -20.63
CA SER A 397 6.43 -31.41 -19.63
C SER A 397 7.36 -30.28 -20.09
N ILE A 398 7.28 -29.12 -19.46
CA ILE A 398 8.31 -28.08 -19.61
C ILE A 398 9.37 -28.33 -18.54
N THR A 399 10.49 -28.87 -19.01
CA THR A 399 11.77 -28.90 -18.32
C THR A 399 12.23 -27.48 -17.96
N GLU A 400 12.79 -27.39 -16.79
CA GLU A 400 13.48 -26.22 -16.26
C GLU A 400 14.53 -25.69 -17.26
N GLY A 401 14.41 -24.44 -17.61
CA GLY A 401 15.43 -23.63 -18.24
C GLY A 401 15.43 -22.30 -17.51
N GLY A 402 16.42 -22.13 -16.64
CA GLY A 402 16.68 -20.87 -16.02
C GLY A 402 17.07 -19.81 -17.05
N ASP A 403 16.61 -18.61 -16.82
CA ASP A 403 17.34 -17.41 -17.21
C ASP A 403 16.97 -16.28 -16.25
N ASP A 404 17.99 -15.88 -15.54
CA ASP A 404 18.09 -14.64 -14.79
C ASP A 404 17.84 -13.44 -15.70
N VAL A 405 16.99 -12.51 -15.26
CA VAL A 405 17.25 -11.08 -15.43
C VAL A 405 16.52 -10.29 -14.33
N PRO A 406 17.19 -9.37 -13.64
CA PRO A 406 16.64 -8.56 -12.56
C PRO A 406 16.03 -7.28 -13.10
N PHE A 407 14.85 -6.94 -12.54
CA PHE A 407 14.47 -5.52 -12.30
C PHE A 407 13.31 -5.50 -11.29
#